data_96a7e60c41ce918499d14e3585b9443a
#
_entry.id   96a7e60c41ce918499d14e3585b9443a
#
_cell.length_a   1.000
_cell.length_b   1.000
_cell.length_c   1.000
_cell.angle_alpha   90.00
_cell.angle_beta   90.00
_cell.angle_gamma   90.00
#
_symmetry.space_group_name_H-M   'P 1'
#
loop_
_entity.id
_entity.type
_entity.pdbx_description
1 polymer ?
#
loop_
_entity_poly.entity_id
_entity_poly.type
_entity_poly.pdbx_seq_one_letter_code
_entity_poly.pdbx_strand_id
1 'polypeptide(L)'
;MNENHSAEPVFDFLGLQNKTILVMGVANKKSVAYAISKTIRQAGAKVIYTVRSESRKESLAKWLGDSEMIVCDVEDQSQIDALKDVLIDRGVMLDGLVHSIAFADYPEGIRPFHETTRQQFLQAVDISAYSLISVCNALKDRFSKDASVVTIGISTTRMASESYGFMAPIKAALQSSLAFLTKSFSRFSEVRFNSVSAGLLKTSASAGIPGYVDSYLYAEKVIPRGRAVSTDEVASTAAFLLSPRSSGIAAQSIVVDAAMEINYFDAKLIDAVTAQDID
;
A
#
# COMPACT_ATOMS: atom_id res chain seq x y z
N MET A 1 -16.86 -50.80 7.88
CA MET A 1 -17.56 -49.60 7.38
C MET A 1 -16.60 -48.45 7.47
N ASN A 2 -15.95 -48.09 6.35
CA ASN A 2 -15.10 -46.91 6.30
C ASN A 2 -15.97 -45.72 5.96
N GLU A 3 -16.26 -44.90 6.95
CA GLU A 3 -16.84 -43.58 6.68
C GLU A 3 -15.76 -42.68 6.03
N ASN A 4 -15.86 -42.54 4.70
CA ASN A 4 -15.18 -41.50 3.98
C ASN A 4 -15.71 -40.15 4.48
N HIS A 5 -15.07 -39.54 5.46
CA HIS A 5 -15.26 -38.12 5.74
C HIS A 5 -14.66 -37.35 4.54
N SER A 6 -15.49 -37.08 3.55
CA SER A 6 -15.19 -36.05 2.57
C SER A 6 -15.08 -34.75 3.35
N ALA A 7 -13.86 -34.19 3.45
CA ALA A 7 -13.64 -32.88 4.06
C ALA A 7 -14.60 -31.88 3.36
N GLU A 8 -15.45 -31.22 4.13
CA GLU A 8 -16.28 -30.14 3.59
C GLU A 8 -15.38 -29.14 2.86
N PRO A 9 -15.79 -28.66 1.68
CA PRO A 9 -14.98 -27.68 0.97
C PRO A 9 -14.76 -26.45 1.86
N VAL A 10 -13.50 -26.09 2.07
CA VAL A 10 -13.12 -24.88 2.83
C VAL A 10 -13.80 -23.70 2.15
N PHE A 11 -14.69 -23.04 2.86
CA PHE A 11 -15.44 -21.89 2.34
C PHE A 11 -14.48 -20.73 2.09
N ASP A 12 -14.28 -20.34 0.82
CA ASP A 12 -13.50 -19.16 0.43
C ASP A 12 -14.31 -17.89 0.73
N PHE A 13 -14.25 -17.46 1.98
CA PHE A 13 -14.99 -16.26 2.43
C PHE A 13 -14.62 -15.01 1.63
N LEU A 14 -13.35 -14.84 1.28
CA LEU A 14 -12.89 -13.66 0.54
C LEU A 14 -13.15 -13.75 -0.97
N GLY A 15 -13.36 -14.94 -1.52
CA GLY A 15 -13.52 -15.14 -2.95
C GLY A 15 -12.26 -14.80 -3.75
N LEU A 16 -11.10 -15.02 -3.14
CA LEU A 16 -9.79 -14.73 -3.76
C LEU A 16 -9.15 -15.97 -4.39
N GLN A 17 -9.71 -17.14 -4.23
CA GLN A 17 -9.18 -18.36 -4.82
C GLN A 17 -9.10 -18.23 -6.35
N ASN A 18 -7.93 -18.55 -6.90
CA ASN A 18 -7.59 -18.45 -8.32
C ASN A 18 -7.61 -17.04 -8.92
N LYS A 19 -7.88 -15.99 -8.15
CA LYS A 19 -7.75 -14.60 -8.59
C LYS A 19 -6.28 -14.26 -8.85
N THR A 20 -6.00 -13.54 -9.94
CA THR A 20 -4.64 -13.09 -10.29
C THR A 20 -4.45 -11.64 -9.90
N ILE A 21 -3.49 -11.39 -9.01
CA ILE A 21 -3.25 -10.06 -8.44
C ILE A 21 -1.80 -9.64 -8.69
N LEU A 22 -1.63 -8.49 -9.32
CA LEU A 22 -0.33 -7.84 -9.48
C LEU A 22 0.03 -7.09 -8.20
N VAL A 23 1.21 -7.35 -7.64
CA VAL A 23 1.68 -6.70 -6.41
C VAL A 23 2.95 -5.92 -6.70
N MET A 24 2.88 -4.61 -6.55
CA MET A 24 3.98 -3.67 -6.73
C MET A 24 4.52 -3.19 -5.39
N GLY A 25 5.84 -3.00 -5.29
CA GLY A 25 6.49 -2.38 -4.12
C GLY A 25 6.99 -3.36 -3.06
N VAL A 26 7.16 -4.64 -3.39
CA VAL A 26 7.84 -5.59 -2.49
C VAL A 26 9.34 -5.28 -2.46
N ALA A 27 9.83 -4.84 -1.31
CA ALA A 27 11.25 -4.54 -1.10
C ALA A 27 11.97 -5.61 -0.24
N ASN A 28 11.27 -6.18 0.74
CA ASN A 28 11.73 -7.25 1.63
C ASN A 28 10.56 -7.80 2.46
N LYS A 29 10.86 -8.73 3.37
CA LYS A 29 9.86 -9.41 4.24
C LYS A 29 9.11 -8.47 5.21
N LYS A 30 9.60 -7.24 5.43
CA LYS A 30 8.98 -6.24 6.31
C LYS A 30 8.11 -5.24 5.54
N SER A 31 8.08 -5.29 4.19
CA SER A 31 7.26 -4.38 3.39
C SER A 31 5.77 -4.72 3.49
N VAL A 32 4.93 -3.69 3.45
CA VAL A 32 3.46 -3.83 3.44
C VAL A 32 3.02 -4.68 2.24
N ALA A 33 3.61 -4.46 1.06
CA ALA A 33 3.32 -5.25 -0.14
C ALA A 33 3.57 -6.76 0.07
N TYR A 34 4.62 -7.13 0.82
CA TYR A 34 4.87 -8.53 1.14
C TYR A 34 3.80 -9.11 2.09
N ALA A 35 3.45 -8.38 3.15
CA ALA A 35 2.38 -8.81 4.06
C ALA A 35 1.06 -9.01 3.30
N ILE A 36 0.68 -8.08 2.42
CA ILE A 36 -0.50 -8.20 1.57
C ILE A 36 -0.39 -9.45 0.67
N SER A 37 0.74 -9.60 -0.04
CA SER A 37 0.92 -10.75 -0.94
C SER A 37 0.84 -12.09 -0.21
N LYS A 38 1.38 -12.18 0.99
CA LYS A 38 1.28 -13.36 1.86
C LYS A 38 -0.18 -13.66 2.21
N THR A 39 -0.93 -12.65 2.65
CA THR A 39 -2.32 -12.79 3.06
C THR A 39 -3.22 -13.23 1.91
N ILE A 40 -3.11 -12.60 0.73
CA ILE A 40 -3.93 -12.97 -0.43
C ILE A 40 -3.53 -14.34 -1.01
N ARG A 41 -2.25 -14.74 -0.96
CA ARG A 41 -1.81 -16.10 -1.32
C ARG A 41 -2.37 -17.15 -0.38
N GLN A 42 -2.45 -16.87 0.92
CA GLN A 42 -3.11 -17.75 1.89
C GLN A 42 -4.60 -17.92 1.60
N ALA A 43 -5.24 -16.90 1.00
CA ALA A 43 -6.62 -16.95 0.51
C ALA A 43 -6.74 -17.56 -0.90
N GLY A 44 -5.68 -18.17 -1.45
CA GLY A 44 -5.70 -18.89 -2.73
C GLY A 44 -5.47 -18.02 -3.97
N ALA A 45 -5.12 -16.75 -3.84
CA ALA A 45 -4.80 -15.91 -4.98
C ALA A 45 -3.45 -16.26 -5.61
N LYS A 46 -3.34 -16.09 -6.92
CA LYS A 46 -2.09 -16.07 -7.67
C LYS A 46 -1.50 -14.67 -7.63
N VAL A 47 -0.20 -14.57 -7.36
CA VAL A 47 0.47 -13.27 -7.25
C VAL A 47 1.58 -13.16 -8.26
N ILE A 48 1.54 -12.10 -9.05
CA ILE A 48 2.62 -11.63 -9.90
C ILE A 48 3.25 -10.40 -9.22
N TYR A 49 4.56 -10.34 -9.13
CA TYR A 49 5.26 -9.22 -8.52
C TYR A 49 5.88 -8.31 -9.57
N THR A 50 5.91 -7.01 -9.31
CA THR A 50 6.85 -6.12 -10.00
C THR A 50 8.00 -5.74 -9.08
N VAL A 51 9.16 -5.59 -9.66
CA VAL A 51 10.40 -5.17 -9.00
C VAL A 51 11.08 -4.06 -9.80
N ARG A 52 11.73 -3.12 -9.12
CA ARG A 52 12.30 -1.94 -9.77
C ARG A 52 13.49 -2.25 -10.69
N SER A 53 14.24 -3.33 -10.45
CA SER A 53 15.45 -3.66 -11.22
C SER A 53 15.76 -5.14 -11.19
N GLU A 54 16.61 -5.62 -12.11
CA GLU A 54 17.09 -7.01 -12.12
C GLU A 54 17.84 -7.36 -10.82
N SER A 55 18.66 -6.47 -10.27
CA SER A 55 19.34 -6.71 -8.99
C SER A 55 18.36 -6.89 -7.83
N ARG A 56 17.22 -6.20 -7.84
CA ARG A 56 16.14 -6.42 -6.88
C ARG A 56 15.47 -7.76 -7.10
N LYS A 57 15.24 -8.14 -8.35
CA LYS A 57 14.68 -9.46 -8.69
C LYS A 57 15.52 -10.59 -8.16
N GLU A 58 16.85 -10.56 -8.40
CA GLU A 58 17.79 -11.53 -7.89
C GLU A 58 17.80 -11.61 -6.36
N SER A 59 17.75 -10.45 -5.70
CA SER A 59 17.72 -10.37 -4.24
C SER A 59 16.43 -10.97 -3.65
N LEU A 60 15.29 -10.73 -4.29
CA LEU A 60 13.99 -11.24 -3.83
C LEU A 60 13.79 -12.72 -4.14
N ALA A 61 14.32 -13.20 -5.26
CA ALA A 61 14.24 -14.62 -5.65
C ALA A 61 14.81 -15.55 -4.58
N LYS A 62 15.82 -15.11 -3.81
CA LYS A 62 16.43 -15.88 -2.72
C LYS A 62 15.43 -16.33 -1.64
N TRP A 63 14.27 -15.65 -1.53
CA TRP A 63 13.27 -15.96 -0.50
C TRP A 63 11.82 -15.98 -0.99
N LEU A 64 11.53 -15.42 -2.17
CA LEU A 64 10.24 -15.58 -2.85
C LEU A 64 10.20 -16.87 -3.70
N GLY A 65 11.35 -17.52 -3.91
CA GLY A 65 11.46 -18.75 -4.71
C GLY A 65 11.01 -18.52 -6.15
N ASP A 66 10.25 -19.48 -6.68
CA ASP A 66 9.75 -19.50 -8.06
C ASP A 66 8.60 -18.51 -8.33
N SER A 67 8.41 -17.52 -7.43
CA SER A 67 7.38 -16.49 -7.65
C SER A 67 7.65 -15.69 -8.91
N GLU A 68 6.61 -15.45 -9.68
CA GLU A 68 6.70 -14.66 -10.90
C GLU A 68 7.02 -13.20 -10.59
N MET A 69 8.12 -12.68 -11.18
CA MET A 69 8.58 -11.30 -10.99
C MET A 69 8.90 -10.66 -12.35
N ILE A 70 8.34 -9.48 -12.59
CA ILE A 70 8.55 -8.67 -13.78
C ILE A 70 9.28 -7.39 -13.35
N VAL A 71 10.34 -7.01 -14.06
CA VAL A 71 11.01 -5.73 -13.81
C VAL A 71 10.16 -4.59 -14.36
N CYS A 72 9.92 -3.60 -13.52
CA CYS A 72 9.18 -2.40 -13.87
C CYS A 72 9.55 -1.28 -12.88
N ASP A 73 10.37 -0.33 -13.33
CA ASP A 73 10.57 0.94 -12.64
C ASP A 73 9.47 1.91 -13.09
N VAL A 74 8.70 2.42 -12.13
CA VAL A 74 7.57 3.30 -12.42
C VAL A 74 7.96 4.72 -12.79
N GLU A 75 9.24 5.10 -12.64
CA GLU A 75 9.81 6.34 -13.18
C GLU A 75 10.03 6.26 -14.70
N ASP A 76 10.00 5.04 -15.27
CA ASP A 76 10.25 4.80 -16.70
C ASP A 76 8.98 4.29 -17.38
N GLN A 77 8.34 5.16 -18.17
CA GLN A 77 7.11 4.81 -18.88
C GLN A 77 7.32 3.62 -19.83
N SER A 78 8.51 3.47 -20.42
CA SER A 78 8.79 2.34 -21.31
C SER A 78 8.74 1.00 -20.59
N GLN A 79 9.12 0.95 -19.31
CA GLN A 79 9.03 -0.26 -18.50
C GLN A 79 7.59 -0.55 -18.05
N ILE A 80 6.77 0.48 -17.85
CA ILE A 80 5.33 0.30 -17.61
C ILE A 80 4.65 -0.27 -18.86
N ASP A 81 5.03 0.22 -20.05
CA ASP A 81 4.50 -0.30 -21.31
C ASP A 81 4.99 -1.74 -21.57
N ALA A 82 6.26 -2.04 -21.29
CA ALA A 82 6.79 -3.41 -21.36
C ALA A 82 6.08 -4.37 -20.39
N LEU A 83 5.72 -3.93 -19.19
CA LEU A 83 4.92 -4.72 -18.24
C LEU A 83 3.58 -5.12 -18.87
N LYS A 84 2.90 -4.18 -19.53
CA LYS A 84 1.65 -4.46 -20.24
C LYS A 84 1.86 -5.52 -21.33
N ASP A 85 2.92 -5.38 -22.15
CA ASP A 85 3.20 -6.29 -23.24
C ASP A 85 3.48 -7.72 -22.73
N VAL A 86 4.25 -7.85 -21.65
CA VAL A 86 4.48 -9.15 -20.97
C VAL A 86 3.17 -9.80 -20.53
N LEU A 87 2.22 -9.02 -19.96
CA LEU A 87 0.93 -9.56 -19.54
C LEU A 87 0.05 -9.96 -20.75
N ILE A 88 0.14 -9.23 -21.87
CA ILE A 88 -0.52 -9.58 -23.14
C ILE A 88 0.02 -10.90 -23.67
N ASP A 89 1.33 -11.02 -23.82
CA ASP A 89 2.01 -12.20 -24.38
C ASP A 89 1.70 -13.48 -23.59
N ARG A 90 1.48 -13.33 -22.28
CA ARG A 90 1.12 -14.44 -21.39
C ARG A 90 -0.38 -14.68 -21.26
N GLY A 91 -1.21 -13.89 -21.94
CA GLY A 91 -2.67 -13.98 -21.85
C GLY A 91 -3.23 -13.71 -20.44
N VAL A 92 -2.51 -12.93 -19.62
CA VAL A 92 -2.88 -12.67 -18.22
C VAL A 92 -3.93 -11.56 -18.15
N MET A 93 -5.03 -11.85 -17.43
CA MET A 93 -5.98 -10.86 -16.93
C MET A 93 -5.78 -10.68 -15.43
N LEU A 94 -5.87 -9.46 -14.95
CA LEU A 94 -5.68 -9.11 -13.55
C LEU A 94 -7.03 -8.91 -12.86
N ASP A 95 -7.26 -9.66 -11.80
CA ASP A 95 -8.42 -9.46 -10.92
C ASP A 95 -8.15 -8.38 -9.87
N GLY A 96 -6.89 -7.98 -9.71
CA GLY A 96 -6.53 -6.90 -8.81
C GLY A 96 -5.11 -6.39 -8.99
N LEU A 97 -4.89 -5.21 -8.41
CA LEU A 97 -3.59 -4.55 -8.34
C LEU A 97 -3.36 -4.03 -6.92
N VAL A 98 -2.22 -4.34 -6.36
CA VAL A 98 -1.69 -3.68 -5.15
C VAL A 98 -0.60 -2.71 -5.56
N HIS A 99 -0.86 -1.42 -5.45
CA HIS A 99 0.10 -0.35 -5.66
C HIS A 99 0.65 0.10 -4.30
N SER A 100 1.74 -0.52 -3.85
CA SER A 100 2.38 -0.22 -2.56
C SER A 100 3.74 0.46 -2.77
N ILE A 101 3.73 1.52 -3.59
CA ILE A 101 4.91 2.28 -3.96
C ILE A 101 4.91 3.62 -3.23
N ALA A 102 6.06 3.99 -2.70
CA ALA A 102 6.33 5.32 -2.19
C ALA A 102 7.84 5.55 -2.19
N PHE A 103 8.23 6.76 -2.56
CA PHE A 103 9.61 7.22 -2.52
C PHE A 103 9.65 8.69 -2.11
N ALA A 104 10.62 9.03 -1.27
CA ALA A 104 11.03 10.39 -1.01
C ALA A 104 12.54 10.38 -0.74
N ASP A 105 13.22 11.34 -1.33
CA ASP A 105 14.66 11.53 -1.14
C ASP A 105 14.90 12.65 -0.12
N TYR A 106 15.66 12.35 0.91
CA TYR A 106 16.04 13.27 1.97
C TYR A 106 17.57 13.28 2.16
N PRO A 107 18.35 13.71 1.15
CA PRO A 107 19.82 13.57 1.18
C PRO A 107 20.48 14.34 2.32
N GLU A 108 19.84 15.41 2.79
CA GLU A 108 20.32 16.26 3.89
C GLU A 108 19.43 16.16 5.16
N GLY A 109 18.67 15.08 5.26
CA GLY A 109 17.66 14.92 6.30
C GLY A 109 16.33 15.64 5.99
N ILE A 110 15.42 15.60 6.96
CA ILE A 110 14.14 16.30 6.84
C ILE A 110 14.35 17.77 7.17
N ARG A 111 13.97 18.64 6.23
CA ARG A 111 13.97 20.10 6.39
C ARG A 111 12.56 20.59 6.73
N PRO A 112 12.43 21.84 7.23
CA PRO A 112 11.13 22.49 7.32
C PRO A 112 10.38 22.42 5.99
N PHE A 113 9.07 22.18 6.03
CA PHE A 113 8.27 21.92 4.82
C PHE A 113 8.43 23.00 3.73
N HIS A 114 8.50 24.27 4.11
CA HIS A 114 8.65 25.39 3.16
C HIS A 114 10.01 25.42 2.42
N GLU A 115 11.00 24.65 2.89
CA GLU A 115 12.31 24.49 2.25
C GLU A 115 12.37 23.29 1.30
N THR A 116 11.23 22.58 1.11
CA THR A 116 11.14 21.46 0.18
C THR A 116 11.51 21.89 -1.23
N THR A 117 12.50 21.25 -1.82
CA THR A 117 12.91 21.60 -3.19
C THR A 117 11.91 21.11 -4.22
N ARG A 118 11.78 21.85 -5.32
CA ARG A 118 10.91 21.46 -6.44
C ARG A 118 11.26 20.06 -6.98
N GLN A 119 12.55 19.75 -7.09
CA GLN A 119 13.00 18.46 -7.63
C GLN A 119 12.55 17.31 -6.74
N GLN A 120 12.79 17.37 -5.43
CA GLN A 120 12.39 16.34 -4.48
C GLN A 120 10.87 16.13 -4.46
N PHE A 121 10.12 17.25 -4.47
CA PHE A 121 8.65 17.20 -4.44
C PHE A 121 8.09 16.55 -5.71
N LEU A 122 8.58 16.98 -6.89
CA LEU A 122 8.09 16.43 -8.18
C LEU A 122 8.44 14.97 -8.35
N GLN A 123 9.66 14.54 -7.99
CA GLN A 123 10.05 13.13 -8.03
C GLN A 123 9.18 12.28 -7.11
N ALA A 124 8.94 12.75 -5.90
CA ALA A 124 8.09 12.02 -4.97
C ALA A 124 6.62 11.95 -5.43
N VAL A 125 6.08 12.99 -6.07
CA VAL A 125 4.75 12.97 -6.71
C VAL A 125 4.73 11.95 -7.84
N ASP A 126 5.73 11.95 -8.71
CA ASP A 126 5.82 11.07 -9.86
C ASP A 126 5.80 9.60 -9.43
N ILE A 127 6.73 9.22 -8.54
CA ILE A 127 6.86 7.84 -8.09
C ILE A 127 5.70 7.39 -7.19
N SER A 128 5.24 8.26 -6.27
CA SER A 128 4.35 7.83 -5.18
C SER A 128 2.87 8.09 -5.44
N ALA A 129 2.52 8.95 -6.41
CA ALA A 129 1.14 9.31 -6.73
C ALA A 129 0.82 9.12 -8.22
N TYR A 130 1.58 9.74 -9.13
CA TYR A 130 1.31 9.67 -10.56
C TYR A 130 1.49 8.26 -11.12
N SER A 131 2.44 7.49 -10.61
CA SER A 131 2.69 6.12 -11.04
C SER A 131 1.44 5.23 -10.97
N LEU A 132 0.54 5.43 -9.99
CA LEU A 132 -0.74 4.73 -9.95
C LEU A 132 -1.58 5.02 -11.20
N ILE A 133 -1.65 6.29 -11.60
CA ILE A 133 -2.42 6.72 -12.77
C ILE A 133 -1.82 6.11 -14.04
N SER A 134 -0.49 6.21 -14.20
CA SER A 134 0.24 5.69 -15.36
C SER A 134 0.09 4.18 -15.51
N VAL A 135 0.32 3.42 -14.42
CA VAL A 135 0.16 1.95 -14.41
C VAL A 135 -1.27 1.55 -14.73
N CYS A 136 -2.27 2.20 -14.10
CA CYS A 136 -3.67 1.87 -14.35
C CYS A 136 -4.08 2.19 -15.80
N ASN A 137 -3.58 3.28 -16.40
CA ASN A 137 -3.83 3.58 -17.80
C ASN A 137 -3.21 2.55 -18.74
N ALA A 138 -1.95 2.16 -18.49
CA ALA A 138 -1.26 1.15 -19.31
C ALA A 138 -1.96 -0.21 -19.23
N LEU A 139 -2.43 -0.60 -18.04
CA LEU A 139 -3.03 -1.90 -17.78
C LEU A 139 -4.57 -1.93 -17.92
N LYS A 140 -5.23 -0.87 -18.37
CA LYS A 140 -6.70 -0.76 -18.41
C LYS A 140 -7.40 -1.94 -19.11
N ASP A 141 -6.79 -2.44 -20.18
CA ASP A 141 -7.33 -3.57 -20.96
C ASP A 141 -6.86 -4.93 -20.43
N ARG A 142 -6.10 -4.95 -19.34
CA ARG A 142 -5.64 -6.16 -18.63
C ARG A 142 -6.37 -6.41 -17.33
N PHE A 143 -7.20 -5.48 -16.87
CA PHE A 143 -8.09 -5.72 -15.72
C PHE A 143 -9.31 -6.52 -16.10
N SER A 144 -9.69 -7.48 -15.25
CA SER A 144 -11.04 -8.07 -15.27
C SER A 144 -12.07 -6.95 -15.07
N LYS A 145 -13.30 -7.16 -15.58
CA LYS A 145 -14.34 -6.14 -15.56
C LYS A 145 -14.58 -5.56 -14.15
N ASP A 146 -14.52 -6.40 -13.12
CA ASP A 146 -14.78 -6.11 -11.71
C ASP A 146 -13.53 -6.09 -10.83
N ALA A 147 -12.35 -5.92 -11.43
CA ALA A 147 -11.08 -5.91 -10.71
C ALA A 147 -11.04 -4.87 -9.60
N SER A 148 -10.13 -5.07 -8.63
CA SER A 148 -9.93 -4.15 -7.51
C SER A 148 -8.49 -3.65 -7.44
N VAL A 149 -8.32 -2.35 -7.45
CA VAL A 149 -7.04 -1.66 -7.27
C VAL A 149 -6.96 -1.11 -5.85
N VAL A 150 -5.92 -1.51 -5.12
CA VAL A 150 -5.68 -1.07 -3.74
C VAL A 150 -4.32 -0.40 -3.67
N THR A 151 -4.29 0.84 -3.21
CA THR A 151 -3.04 1.55 -2.90
C THR A 151 -2.83 1.72 -1.40
N ILE A 152 -1.60 2.07 -1.00
CA ILE A 152 -1.26 2.30 0.40
C ILE A 152 -1.12 3.79 0.65
N GLY A 153 -2.09 4.32 1.39
CA GLY A 153 -2.12 5.70 1.88
C GLY A 153 -1.54 5.83 3.28
N ILE A 154 -1.82 6.96 3.90
CA ILE A 154 -1.56 7.22 5.32
C ILE A 154 -2.82 7.78 5.99
N SER A 155 -2.99 7.54 7.29
CA SER A 155 -4.13 8.02 8.05
C SER A 155 -4.14 9.54 8.20
N THR A 156 -2.99 10.17 8.20
CA THR A 156 -2.76 11.55 8.63
C THR A 156 -2.43 12.53 7.50
N THR A 157 -3.20 12.55 6.41
CA THR A 157 -2.95 13.52 5.31
C THR A 157 -3.29 14.97 5.66
N ARG A 158 -4.03 15.20 6.75
CA ARG A 158 -4.45 16.53 7.23
C ARG A 158 -3.73 16.98 8.50
N MET A 159 -2.93 16.10 9.13
CA MET A 159 -2.14 16.43 10.31
C MET A 159 -0.69 16.64 9.90
N ALA A 160 -0.11 17.78 10.27
CA ALA A 160 1.30 18.04 10.02
C ALA A 160 2.16 17.24 11.00
N SER A 161 3.18 16.58 10.45
CA SER A 161 4.24 15.93 11.21
C SER A 161 5.59 16.44 10.70
N GLU A 162 6.35 17.11 11.54
CA GLU A 162 7.66 17.66 11.18
C GLU A 162 8.63 16.55 10.74
N SER A 163 8.50 15.34 11.29
CA SER A 163 9.32 14.19 10.96
C SER A 163 8.89 13.42 9.71
N TYR A 164 7.86 13.89 8.99
CA TYR A 164 7.34 13.19 7.80
C TYR A 164 7.59 13.97 6.48
N GLY A 165 8.17 15.17 6.56
CA GLY A 165 8.51 16.00 5.41
C GLY A 165 7.30 16.28 4.51
N PHE A 166 7.49 16.13 3.21
CA PHE A 166 6.47 16.41 2.19
C PHE A 166 5.60 15.19 1.78
N MET A 167 5.74 14.03 2.41
CA MET A 167 5.00 12.83 1.98
C MET A 167 3.50 12.90 2.25
N ALA A 168 3.04 13.63 3.26
CA ALA A 168 1.60 13.75 3.54
C ALA A 168 0.83 14.44 2.40
N PRO A 169 1.24 15.58 1.85
CA PRO A 169 0.63 16.17 0.65
C PRO A 169 0.63 15.25 -0.57
N ILE A 170 1.70 14.48 -0.77
CA ILE A 170 1.80 13.53 -1.88
C ILE A 170 0.81 12.37 -1.71
N LYS A 171 0.69 11.83 -0.49
CA LYS A 171 -0.31 10.80 -0.19
C LYS A 171 -1.74 11.34 -0.26
N ALA A 172 -1.97 12.63 0.04
CA ALA A 172 -3.26 13.27 -0.19
C ALA A 172 -3.61 13.33 -1.69
N ALA A 173 -2.64 13.66 -2.55
CA ALA A 173 -2.82 13.63 -4.01
C ALA A 173 -3.14 12.21 -4.50
N LEU A 174 -2.42 11.19 -4.02
CA LEU A 174 -2.68 9.78 -4.32
C LEU A 174 -4.12 9.38 -3.93
N GLN A 175 -4.55 9.71 -2.71
CA GLN A 175 -5.89 9.37 -2.21
C GLN A 175 -6.99 10.10 -3.00
N SER A 176 -6.78 11.39 -3.32
CA SER A 176 -7.73 12.16 -4.14
C SER A 176 -7.87 11.58 -5.54
N SER A 177 -6.80 11.06 -6.13
CA SER A 177 -6.81 10.46 -7.47
C SER A 177 -7.74 9.25 -7.60
N LEU A 178 -8.05 8.54 -6.50
CA LEU A 178 -8.92 7.36 -6.51
C LEU A 178 -10.34 7.67 -7.03
N ALA A 179 -10.88 8.82 -6.64
CA ALA A 179 -12.22 9.24 -7.11
C ALA A 179 -12.23 9.50 -8.63
N PHE A 180 -11.17 10.12 -9.14
CA PHE A 180 -11.04 10.42 -10.57
C PHE A 180 -10.79 9.15 -11.40
N LEU A 181 -9.95 8.23 -10.92
CA LEU A 181 -9.75 6.93 -11.54
C LEU A 181 -11.04 6.11 -11.57
N THR A 182 -11.75 6.01 -10.45
CA THR A 182 -13.05 5.33 -10.37
C THR A 182 -14.03 5.92 -11.39
N LYS A 183 -14.14 7.24 -11.45
CA LYS A 183 -15.06 7.91 -12.40
C LYS A 183 -14.64 7.69 -13.85
N SER A 184 -13.35 7.74 -14.15
CA SER A 184 -12.83 7.52 -15.50
C SER A 184 -13.07 6.09 -15.98
N PHE A 185 -12.75 5.11 -15.14
CA PHE A 185 -12.92 3.68 -15.46
C PHE A 185 -14.36 3.23 -15.51
N SER A 186 -15.28 3.88 -14.79
CA SER A 186 -16.72 3.54 -14.79
C SER A 186 -17.39 3.64 -16.16
N ARG A 187 -16.73 4.23 -17.15
CA ARG A 187 -17.24 4.32 -18.52
C ARG A 187 -17.14 3.00 -19.30
N PHE A 188 -16.25 2.10 -18.88
CA PHE A 188 -15.98 0.85 -19.62
C PHE A 188 -15.77 -0.37 -18.70
N SER A 189 -15.75 -0.18 -17.38
CA SER A 189 -15.53 -1.27 -16.42
C SER A 189 -16.21 -1.00 -15.08
N GLU A 190 -16.15 -1.97 -14.17
CA GLU A 190 -16.57 -1.88 -12.78
C GLU A 190 -15.37 -1.90 -11.82
N VAL A 191 -14.18 -1.60 -12.34
CA VAL A 191 -12.93 -1.57 -11.55
C VAL A 191 -13.05 -0.58 -10.40
N ARG A 192 -12.72 -1.03 -9.20
CA ARG A 192 -12.76 -0.24 -7.97
C ARG A 192 -11.35 0.21 -7.58
N PHE A 193 -11.23 1.43 -7.11
CA PHE A 193 -9.98 2.03 -6.65
C PHE A 193 -10.14 2.45 -5.19
N ASN A 194 -9.36 1.86 -4.29
CA ASN A 194 -9.42 2.16 -2.86
C ASN A 194 -8.01 2.28 -2.28
N SER A 195 -7.92 2.86 -1.09
CA SER A 195 -6.68 2.95 -0.32
C SER A 195 -6.85 2.31 1.05
N VAL A 196 -5.81 1.62 1.52
CA VAL A 196 -5.62 1.36 2.95
C VAL A 196 -4.72 2.44 3.50
N SER A 197 -5.29 3.29 4.34
CA SER A 197 -4.60 4.45 4.94
C SER A 197 -4.06 4.07 6.30
N ALA A 198 -2.80 3.62 6.31
CA ALA A 198 -2.16 3.08 7.49
C ALA A 198 -1.67 4.18 8.44
N GLY A 199 -1.72 3.91 9.74
CA GLY A 199 -0.96 4.62 10.76
C GLY A 199 0.55 4.31 10.65
N LEU A 200 1.33 4.66 11.67
CA LEU A 200 2.76 4.41 11.68
C LEU A 200 3.06 2.91 11.74
N LEU A 201 3.88 2.44 10.81
CA LEU A 201 4.27 1.03 10.64
C LEU A 201 5.77 0.83 10.79
N LYS A 202 6.20 -0.26 11.42
CA LYS A 202 7.62 -0.69 11.38
C LYS A 202 7.93 -1.41 10.07
N THR A 203 8.37 -0.66 9.07
CA THR A 203 8.80 -1.19 7.78
C THR A 203 10.23 -0.77 7.45
N SER A 204 10.83 -1.36 6.42
CA SER A 204 12.12 -0.90 5.93
C SER A 204 12.07 0.48 5.27
N ALA A 205 10.94 0.83 4.65
CA ALA A 205 10.73 2.17 4.10
C ALA A 205 10.69 3.22 5.21
N SER A 206 9.96 2.96 6.29
CA SER A 206 9.88 3.87 7.43
C SER A 206 11.20 3.99 8.21
N ALA A 207 12.02 2.92 8.25
CA ALA A 207 13.33 2.95 8.89
C ALA A 207 14.33 3.89 8.18
N GLY A 208 14.08 4.22 6.91
CA GLY A 208 14.88 5.19 6.15
C GLY A 208 14.46 6.67 6.38
N ILE A 209 13.40 6.92 7.14
CA ILE A 209 12.94 8.28 7.43
C ILE A 209 13.64 8.78 8.72
N PRO A 210 14.38 9.89 8.66
CA PRO A 210 15.02 10.47 9.86
C PRO A 210 13.98 10.80 10.94
N GLY A 211 14.27 10.47 12.21
CA GLY A 211 13.35 10.73 13.34
C GLY A 211 12.10 9.85 13.41
N TYR A 212 11.96 8.86 12.52
CA TYR A 212 10.78 8.00 12.49
C TYR A 212 10.60 7.15 13.76
N VAL A 213 11.70 6.72 14.38
CA VAL A 213 11.64 5.88 15.58
C VAL A 213 10.94 6.60 16.72
N ASP A 214 11.28 7.87 16.94
CA ASP A 214 10.67 8.68 17.99
C ASP A 214 9.17 8.92 17.72
N SER A 215 8.83 9.21 16.47
CA SER A 215 7.43 9.33 16.03
C SER A 215 6.66 8.02 16.24
N TYR A 216 7.29 6.87 15.98
CA TYR A 216 6.68 5.57 16.22
C TYR A 216 6.46 5.30 17.72
N LEU A 217 7.44 5.60 18.57
CA LEU A 217 7.34 5.45 20.03
C LEU A 217 6.28 6.39 20.61
N TYR A 218 6.18 7.62 20.09
CA TYR A 218 5.09 8.54 20.42
C TYR A 218 3.73 7.95 20.01
N ALA A 219 3.59 7.41 18.80
CA ALA A 219 2.36 6.79 18.35
C ALA A 219 1.91 5.65 19.27
N GLU A 220 2.81 4.80 19.75
CA GLU A 220 2.47 3.73 20.70
C GLU A 220 1.88 4.27 22.02
N LYS A 221 2.24 5.50 22.42
CA LYS A 221 1.67 6.14 23.61
C LYS A 221 0.32 6.79 23.33
N VAL A 222 0.14 7.36 22.13
CA VAL A 222 -1.12 8.03 21.75
C VAL A 222 -2.21 7.05 21.35
N ILE A 223 -1.86 5.91 20.77
CA ILE A 223 -2.84 4.91 20.33
C ILE A 223 -3.57 4.32 21.54
N PRO A 224 -4.93 4.38 21.59
CA PRO A 224 -5.70 3.97 22.76
C PRO A 224 -5.41 2.56 23.28
N ARG A 225 -5.13 1.61 22.38
CA ARG A 225 -4.75 0.23 22.74
C ARG A 225 -3.28 0.07 23.17
N GLY A 226 -2.47 1.15 23.19
CA GLY A 226 -1.06 1.12 23.59
C GLY A 226 -0.13 0.32 22.67
N ARG A 227 -0.54 0.05 21.43
CA ARG A 227 0.20 -0.72 20.46
C ARG A 227 -0.09 -0.22 19.04
N ALA A 228 0.93 0.10 18.28
CA ALA A 228 0.80 0.49 16.89
C ALA A 228 0.22 -0.63 16.02
N VAL A 229 -0.24 -0.27 14.82
CA VAL A 229 -0.70 -1.24 13.81
C VAL A 229 0.45 -2.05 13.24
N SER A 230 0.18 -3.29 12.89
CA SER A 230 1.09 -4.18 12.19
C SER A 230 0.83 -4.17 10.67
N THR A 231 1.82 -4.60 9.90
CA THR A 231 1.65 -4.81 8.46
C THR A 231 0.61 -5.89 8.15
N ASP A 232 0.39 -6.87 9.03
CA ASP A 232 -0.61 -7.91 8.85
C ASP A 232 -2.05 -7.36 9.04
N GLU A 233 -2.26 -6.39 9.95
CA GLU A 233 -3.55 -5.71 10.10
C GLU A 233 -3.90 -4.88 8.84
N VAL A 234 -2.92 -4.20 8.26
CA VAL A 234 -3.06 -3.49 6.98
C VAL A 234 -3.33 -4.47 5.85
N ALA A 235 -2.61 -5.60 5.82
CA ALA A 235 -2.77 -6.63 4.80
C ALA A 235 -4.17 -7.28 4.83
N SER A 236 -4.75 -7.46 6.00
CA SER A 236 -6.11 -8.00 6.17
C SER A 236 -7.16 -7.07 5.54
N THR A 237 -7.04 -5.76 5.76
CA THR A 237 -7.91 -4.75 5.14
C THR A 237 -7.70 -4.70 3.63
N ALA A 238 -6.45 -4.78 3.16
CA ALA A 238 -6.16 -4.80 1.72
C ALA A 238 -6.74 -6.05 1.06
N ALA A 239 -6.64 -7.23 1.68
CA ALA A 239 -7.23 -8.47 1.17
C ALA A 239 -8.76 -8.38 1.08
N PHE A 240 -9.41 -7.77 2.08
CA PHE A 240 -10.84 -7.49 2.03
C PHE A 240 -11.20 -6.54 0.87
N LEU A 241 -10.44 -5.45 0.68
CA LEU A 241 -10.68 -4.50 -0.42
C LEU A 241 -10.41 -5.11 -1.81
N LEU A 242 -9.49 -6.06 -1.93
CA LEU A 242 -9.24 -6.80 -3.17
C LEU A 242 -10.34 -7.82 -3.47
N SER A 243 -11.08 -8.25 -2.46
CA SER A 243 -12.09 -9.29 -2.57
C SER A 243 -13.41 -8.76 -3.15
N PRO A 244 -14.25 -9.62 -3.77
CA PRO A 244 -15.61 -9.26 -4.19
C PRO A 244 -16.52 -8.89 -3.00
N ARG A 245 -16.15 -9.22 -1.77
CA ARG A 245 -16.90 -8.84 -0.57
C ARG A 245 -16.95 -7.32 -0.31
N SER A 246 -16.04 -6.58 -0.92
CA SER A 246 -16.01 -5.11 -0.88
C SER A 246 -16.56 -4.46 -2.16
N SER A 247 -17.41 -5.17 -2.92
CA SER A 247 -17.93 -4.69 -4.22
C SER A 247 -18.63 -3.32 -4.16
N GLY A 248 -19.24 -2.98 -3.03
CA GLY A 248 -19.87 -1.68 -2.81
C GLY A 248 -18.92 -0.57 -2.36
N ILE A 249 -17.61 -0.86 -2.20
CA ILE A 249 -16.62 0.11 -1.71
C ILE A 249 -15.75 0.57 -2.89
N ALA A 250 -15.88 1.84 -3.28
CA ALA A 250 -15.09 2.46 -4.35
C ALA A 250 -14.72 3.89 -3.98
N ALA A 251 -13.55 4.32 -4.39
CA ALA A 251 -12.98 5.65 -4.12
C ALA A 251 -12.83 6.00 -2.62
N GLN A 252 -12.62 4.97 -1.78
CA GLN A 252 -12.50 5.14 -0.34
C GLN A 252 -11.05 5.00 0.14
N SER A 253 -10.71 5.75 1.17
CA SER A 253 -9.49 5.61 1.95
C SER A 253 -9.86 5.07 3.33
N ILE A 254 -9.64 3.76 3.53
CA ILE A 254 -9.97 3.09 4.79
C ILE A 254 -8.82 3.27 5.76
N VAL A 255 -9.07 3.96 6.86
CA VAL A 255 -8.07 4.20 7.90
C VAL A 255 -7.86 2.94 8.74
N VAL A 256 -6.58 2.57 8.91
CA VAL A 256 -6.11 1.46 9.75
C VAL A 256 -4.97 1.99 10.61
N ASP A 257 -5.29 2.63 11.72
CA ASP A 257 -4.33 3.29 12.61
C ASP A 257 -4.56 3.02 14.11
N ALA A 258 -5.48 2.11 14.41
CA ALA A 258 -5.89 1.78 15.78
C ALA A 258 -6.39 2.99 16.57
N ALA A 259 -7.13 3.88 15.90
CA ALA A 259 -7.73 5.09 16.46
C ALA A 259 -6.70 6.18 16.86
N MET A 260 -5.51 6.16 16.29
CA MET A 260 -4.50 7.18 16.55
C MET A 260 -4.98 8.57 16.14
N GLU A 261 -5.59 8.70 14.94
CA GLU A 261 -5.98 10.00 14.40
C GLU A 261 -7.09 10.71 15.16
N ILE A 262 -7.90 9.96 15.92
CA ILE A 262 -9.01 10.52 16.69
C ILE A 262 -8.64 10.86 18.14
N ASN A 263 -7.47 10.41 18.62
CA ASN A 263 -7.05 10.60 20.00
C ASN A 263 -6.23 11.90 20.14
N TYR A 264 -6.91 13.03 20.21
CA TYR A 264 -6.29 14.35 20.26
C TYR A 264 -5.81 14.73 21.68
N PHE A 265 -6.62 14.43 22.71
CA PHE A 265 -6.28 14.66 24.11
C PHE A 265 -6.23 13.36 24.88
N ASP A 266 -5.03 12.90 25.21
CA ASP A 266 -4.82 11.76 26.11
C ASP A 266 -4.35 12.27 27.47
N ALA A 267 -5.08 11.91 28.54
CA ALA A 267 -4.79 12.40 29.90
C ALA A 267 -3.36 12.06 30.34
N LYS A 268 -2.86 10.86 30.03
CA LYS A 268 -1.50 10.44 30.42
C LYS A 268 -0.42 11.25 29.71
N LEU A 269 -0.68 11.64 28.45
CA LEU A 269 0.25 12.49 27.69
C LEU A 269 0.23 13.93 28.22
N ILE A 270 -0.97 14.44 28.55
CA ILE A 270 -1.13 15.76 29.16
C ILE A 270 -0.37 15.80 30.48
N ASP A 271 -0.58 14.82 31.36
CA ASP A 271 0.11 14.73 32.64
C ASP A 271 1.63 14.65 32.47
N ALA A 272 2.12 13.88 31.48
CA ALA A 272 3.55 13.73 31.23
C ALA A 272 4.20 15.01 30.69
N VAL A 273 3.46 15.81 29.90
CA VAL A 273 3.97 17.08 29.35
C VAL A 273 3.90 18.17 30.41
N THR A 274 2.79 18.30 31.12
CA THR A 274 2.60 19.38 32.12
C THR A 274 3.40 19.16 33.39
N ALA A 275 3.79 17.93 33.74
CA ALA A 275 4.65 17.65 34.88
C ALA A 275 6.13 18.10 34.66
N GLN A 276 6.56 18.31 33.43
CA GLN A 276 7.91 18.79 33.11
C GLN A 276 8.07 20.32 33.22
N ASP A 277 6.96 21.06 33.27
CA ASP A 277 6.96 22.52 33.37
C ASP A 277 6.90 23.05 34.83
N ILE A 278 7.01 22.16 35.84
CA ILE A 278 6.88 22.52 37.27
C ILE A 278 8.24 22.60 37.99
N ASP A 279 9.35 22.39 37.32
CA ASP A 279 10.73 22.59 37.83
C ASP A 279 11.34 23.85 37.18
#